data_0c698d2c745bc87cbb6670894f2ca265
#
_entry.id   0c698d2c745bc87cbb6670894f2ca265
#
_cell.length_a   1.000
_cell.length_b   1.000
_cell.length_c   1.000
_cell.angle_alpha   90.00
_cell.angle_beta   90.00
_cell.angle_gamma   90.00
#
_symmetry.space_group_name_H-M   'P 1'
#
loop_
_entity.id
_entity.type
_entity.pdbx_description
1 polymer ?
#
loop_
_entity_poly.entity_id
_entity_poly.type
_entity_poly.pdbx_seq_one_letter_code
_entity_poly.pdbx_strand_id
1 'polypeptide(L)'
;MTTPTLLTPFSAPVLLTTFRGVLIVAPWLLYLFLTNLALSALLPVSFFAPTTAYNVSSKLANLVWLGIQTIFAKLNRARITTSGDALPRHESALVIANHVSCTDFYLIQHLAIRAGMLGRCRWFAKQQLKWVPFLGWGLWAMGMPLISRKWDKDQRELDRVFRGPKEFKWPICESHHSRLGR
;
A
#
# COMPACT_ATOMS: atom_id res chain seq x y z
N MET A 1 -51.87 -12.13 1.09
CA MET A 1 -51.26 -11.72 -0.19
C MET A 1 -50.47 -10.46 0.08
N THR A 2 -49.18 -10.57 0.34
CA THR A 2 -48.27 -9.44 0.54
C THR A 2 -47.64 -9.10 -0.81
N THR A 3 -47.98 -7.94 -1.34
CA THR A 3 -47.39 -7.38 -2.56
C THR A 3 -45.88 -7.17 -2.37
N PRO A 4 -45.02 -7.60 -3.28
CA PRO A 4 -43.61 -7.30 -3.21
C PRO A 4 -43.39 -5.80 -3.43
N THR A 5 -42.77 -5.16 -2.45
CA THR A 5 -42.35 -3.76 -2.53
C THR A 5 -41.31 -3.67 -3.63
N LEU A 6 -41.65 -3.11 -4.77
CA LEU A 6 -40.76 -2.77 -5.87
C LEU A 6 -39.67 -1.88 -5.32
N LEU A 7 -38.40 -2.30 -5.55
CA LEU A 7 -37.21 -1.54 -5.30
C LEU A 7 -37.36 -0.12 -5.86
N THR A 8 -37.46 0.87 -5.00
CA THR A 8 -37.51 2.27 -5.41
C THR A 8 -36.22 2.62 -6.15
N PRO A 9 -36.30 3.19 -7.34
CA PRO A 9 -35.12 3.58 -8.09
C PRO A 9 -34.36 4.66 -7.31
N PHE A 10 -33.05 4.52 -7.30
CA PHE A 10 -32.02 5.39 -6.75
C PHE A 10 -32.51 6.78 -6.30
N SER A 11 -32.56 7.00 -5.00
CA SER A 11 -32.88 8.31 -4.45
C SER A 11 -31.80 9.33 -4.87
N ALA A 12 -32.19 10.56 -5.20
CA ALA A 12 -31.27 11.62 -5.62
C ALA A 12 -29.99 11.78 -4.74
N PRO A 13 -30.04 11.63 -3.38
CA PRO A 13 -28.86 11.67 -2.54
C PRO A 13 -27.90 10.49 -2.78
N VAL A 14 -28.39 9.29 -3.13
CA VAL A 14 -27.56 8.13 -3.45
C VAL A 14 -26.83 8.35 -4.78
N LEU A 15 -27.49 8.87 -5.78
CA LEU A 15 -26.89 9.23 -7.07
C LEU A 15 -25.79 10.28 -6.90
N LEU A 16 -26.04 11.33 -6.10
CA LEU A 16 -25.06 12.40 -5.85
C LEU A 16 -23.82 11.90 -5.10
N THR A 17 -24.01 11.06 -4.09
CA THR A 17 -22.90 10.46 -3.34
C THR A 17 -22.09 9.50 -4.20
N THR A 18 -22.74 8.70 -5.04
CA THR A 18 -22.06 7.80 -5.98
C THR A 18 -21.28 8.58 -7.02
N PHE A 19 -21.87 9.62 -7.61
CA PHE A 19 -21.22 10.48 -8.61
C PHE A 19 -19.99 11.19 -8.02
N ARG A 20 -20.12 11.75 -6.81
CA ARG A 20 -18.99 12.34 -6.08
C ARG A 20 -17.89 11.30 -5.78
N GLY A 21 -18.27 10.10 -5.38
CA GLY A 21 -17.33 8.99 -5.17
C GLY A 21 -16.56 8.65 -6.43
N VAL A 22 -17.24 8.52 -7.56
CA VAL A 22 -16.59 8.24 -8.86
C VAL A 22 -15.64 9.35 -9.27
N LEU A 23 -16.03 10.63 -9.14
CA LEU A 23 -15.18 11.78 -9.48
C LEU A 23 -13.89 11.83 -8.66
N ILE A 24 -13.90 11.31 -7.43
CA ILE A 24 -12.72 11.29 -6.56
C ILE A 24 -11.86 10.04 -6.83
N VAL A 25 -12.52 8.90 -6.95
CA VAL A 25 -11.84 7.60 -7.02
C VAL A 25 -11.30 7.31 -8.42
N ALA A 26 -12.02 7.69 -9.48
CA ALA A 26 -11.58 7.40 -10.85
C ALA A 26 -10.24 8.06 -11.24
N PRO A 27 -10.00 9.36 -10.97
CA PRO A 27 -8.69 9.98 -11.21
C PRO A 27 -7.58 9.31 -10.39
N TRP A 28 -7.88 8.91 -9.15
CA TRP A 28 -6.89 8.21 -8.32
C TRP A 28 -6.57 6.82 -8.84
N LEU A 29 -7.57 6.05 -9.32
CA LEU A 29 -7.35 4.75 -9.95
C LEU A 29 -6.53 4.88 -11.25
N LEU A 30 -6.81 5.89 -12.07
CA LEU A 30 -6.00 6.18 -13.25
C LEU A 30 -4.55 6.50 -12.86
N TYR A 31 -4.37 7.35 -11.86
CA TYR A 31 -3.05 7.67 -11.34
C TYR A 31 -2.32 6.43 -10.80
N LEU A 32 -3.02 5.56 -10.06
CA LEU A 32 -2.49 4.29 -9.58
C LEU A 32 -2.06 3.38 -10.74
N PHE A 33 -2.87 3.28 -11.79
CA PHE A 33 -2.55 2.50 -12.98
C PHE A 33 -1.29 3.03 -13.69
N LEU A 34 -1.24 4.34 -13.96
CA LEU A 34 -0.08 4.98 -14.60
C LEU A 34 1.21 4.81 -13.75
N THR A 35 1.08 4.92 -12.44
CA THR A 35 2.22 4.70 -11.53
C THR A 35 2.69 3.24 -11.57
N ASN A 36 1.78 2.27 -11.61
CA ASN A 36 2.17 0.86 -11.74
C ASN A 36 2.80 0.55 -13.10
N LEU A 37 2.35 1.21 -14.15
CA LEU A 37 2.99 1.11 -15.46
C LEU A 37 4.42 1.67 -15.44
N ALA A 38 4.62 2.83 -14.82
CA ALA A 38 5.94 3.42 -14.62
C ALA A 38 6.86 2.54 -13.76
N LEU A 39 6.33 1.95 -12.68
CA LEU A 39 7.06 0.99 -11.84
C LEU A 39 7.46 -0.25 -12.63
N SER A 40 6.59 -0.77 -13.49
CA SER A 40 6.90 -1.90 -14.36
C SER A 40 7.99 -1.56 -15.37
N ALA A 41 7.99 -0.33 -15.90
CA ALA A 41 9.03 0.16 -16.81
C ALA A 41 10.40 0.33 -16.13
N LEU A 42 10.45 0.44 -14.79
CA LEU A 42 11.69 0.47 -14.03
C LEU A 42 12.34 -0.91 -13.85
N LEU A 43 11.65 -2.01 -14.18
CA LEU A 43 12.20 -3.36 -14.02
C LEU A 43 13.54 -3.56 -14.76
N PRO A 44 13.70 -3.19 -16.04
CA PRO A 44 15.00 -3.27 -16.71
C PRO A 44 16.08 -2.44 -16.01
N VAL A 45 15.73 -1.24 -15.53
CA VAL A 45 16.67 -0.34 -14.84
C VAL A 45 17.17 -0.98 -13.55
N SER A 46 16.37 -1.80 -12.88
CA SER A 46 16.76 -2.46 -11.62
C SER A 46 17.93 -3.44 -11.79
N PHE A 47 18.17 -3.95 -13.00
CA PHE A 47 19.30 -4.83 -13.28
C PHE A 47 20.63 -4.07 -13.41
N PHE A 48 20.58 -2.84 -13.97
CA PHE A 48 21.79 -2.04 -14.22
C PHE A 48 22.07 -1.00 -13.12
N ALA A 49 21.04 -0.45 -12.53
CA ALA A 49 21.11 0.59 -11.51
C ALA A 49 20.12 0.36 -10.37
N PRO A 50 20.32 -0.69 -9.54
CA PRO A 50 19.34 -1.12 -8.53
C PRO A 50 19.00 -0.03 -7.51
N THR A 51 19.98 0.74 -7.05
CA THR A 51 19.76 1.82 -6.09
C THR A 51 18.94 2.97 -6.69
N THR A 52 19.18 3.32 -7.95
CA THR A 52 18.39 4.34 -8.65
C THR A 52 16.94 3.87 -8.82
N ALA A 53 16.75 2.63 -9.29
CA ALA A 53 15.41 2.03 -9.44
C ALA A 53 14.67 2.00 -8.10
N TYR A 54 15.33 1.60 -7.02
CA TYR A 54 14.75 1.60 -5.67
C TYR A 54 14.32 3.00 -5.22
N ASN A 55 15.17 4.01 -5.41
CA ASN A 55 14.87 5.38 -5.00
C ASN A 55 13.71 5.99 -5.82
N VAL A 56 13.69 5.76 -7.14
CA VAL A 56 12.61 6.22 -8.01
C VAL A 56 11.30 5.51 -7.66
N SER A 57 11.32 4.19 -7.51
CA SER A 57 10.14 3.41 -7.11
C SER A 57 9.60 3.86 -5.75
N SER A 58 10.48 4.18 -4.80
CA SER A 58 10.08 4.68 -3.48
C SER A 58 9.44 6.07 -3.55
N LYS A 59 9.90 6.96 -4.44
CA LYS A 59 9.24 8.26 -4.67
C LYS A 59 7.86 8.10 -5.30
N LEU A 60 7.72 7.23 -6.30
CA LEU A 60 6.43 6.92 -6.91
C LEU A 60 5.45 6.30 -5.89
N ALA A 61 5.92 5.34 -5.11
CA ALA A 61 5.14 4.75 -4.02
C ALA A 61 4.68 5.79 -3.00
N ASN A 62 5.57 6.72 -2.61
CA ASN A 62 5.22 7.81 -1.69
C ASN A 62 4.04 8.65 -2.20
N LEU A 63 4.04 8.98 -3.48
CA LEU A 63 2.96 9.77 -4.08
C LEU A 63 1.63 9.00 -4.05
N VAL A 64 1.64 7.70 -4.37
CA VAL A 64 0.44 6.85 -4.32
C VAL A 64 -0.11 6.75 -2.90
N TRP A 65 0.75 6.42 -1.94
CA TRP A 65 0.34 6.26 -0.55
C TRP A 65 -0.12 7.58 0.07
N LEU A 66 0.53 8.68 -0.27
CA LEU A 66 0.12 10.01 0.19
C LEU A 66 -1.25 10.41 -0.41
N GLY A 67 -1.52 10.05 -1.66
CA GLY A 67 -2.80 10.29 -2.31
C GLY A 67 -3.94 9.57 -1.58
N ILE A 68 -3.82 8.27 -1.35
CA ILE A 68 -4.86 7.50 -0.65
C ILE A 68 -5.04 7.96 0.80
N GLN A 69 -3.93 8.30 1.48
CA GLN A 69 -3.98 8.83 2.83
C GLN A 69 -4.68 10.20 2.89
N THR A 70 -4.48 11.04 1.86
CA THR A 70 -5.18 12.31 1.75
C THR A 70 -6.69 12.12 1.55
N ILE A 71 -7.09 11.16 0.71
CA ILE A 71 -8.49 10.77 0.53
C ILE A 71 -9.07 10.31 1.88
N PHE A 72 -8.38 9.41 2.58
CA PHE A 72 -8.84 8.90 3.87
C PHE A 72 -8.96 10.01 4.92
N ALA A 73 -7.91 10.79 5.13
CA ALA A 73 -7.86 11.79 6.19
C ALA A 73 -8.70 13.04 5.90
N LYS A 74 -8.60 13.60 4.69
CA LYS A 74 -9.24 14.88 4.35
C LYS A 74 -10.65 14.71 3.84
N LEU A 75 -10.89 13.78 2.90
CA LEU A 75 -12.21 13.64 2.28
C LEU A 75 -13.20 12.90 3.19
N ASN A 76 -12.74 11.88 3.91
CA ASN A 76 -13.56 11.17 4.89
C ASN A 76 -13.52 11.80 6.28
N ARG A 77 -12.76 12.92 6.44
CA ARG A 77 -12.61 13.62 7.72
C ARG A 77 -12.16 12.70 8.86
N ALA A 78 -11.35 11.68 8.54
CA ALA A 78 -10.83 10.76 9.51
C ALA A 78 -9.76 11.45 10.37
N ARG A 79 -9.92 11.38 11.70
CA ARG A 79 -8.95 11.91 12.66
C ARG A 79 -8.15 10.76 13.25
N ILE A 80 -6.85 10.76 13.01
CA ILE A 80 -5.93 9.76 13.57
C ILE A 80 -5.18 10.42 14.73
N THR A 81 -5.35 9.85 15.92
CA THR A 81 -4.59 10.23 17.12
C THR A 81 -3.57 9.15 17.42
N THR A 82 -2.38 9.55 17.83
CA THR A 82 -1.29 8.64 18.19
C THR A 82 -0.81 8.99 19.60
N SER A 83 -0.56 7.97 20.42
CA SER A 83 0.02 8.07 21.74
C SER A 83 1.17 7.08 21.87
N GLY A 84 2.07 7.30 22.82
CA GLY A 84 3.26 6.48 23.06
C GLY A 84 4.55 7.22 22.72
N ASP A 85 5.64 6.47 22.63
CA ASP A 85 6.97 7.02 22.42
C ASP A 85 7.15 7.66 21.05
N ALA A 86 8.09 8.59 20.95
CA ALA A 86 8.45 9.22 19.68
C ALA A 86 9.08 8.21 18.73
N LEU A 87 8.56 8.15 17.50
CA LEU A 87 9.12 7.28 16.49
C LEU A 87 10.42 7.85 15.93
N PRO A 88 11.44 7.02 15.72
CA PRO A 88 12.66 7.42 15.02
C PRO A 88 12.33 7.88 13.61
N ARG A 89 13.08 8.86 13.09
CA ARG A 89 12.87 9.38 11.73
C ARG A 89 13.94 8.86 10.80
N HIS A 90 13.52 8.51 9.58
CA HIS A 90 14.41 8.06 8.48
C HIS A 90 15.23 6.81 8.82
N GLU A 91 14.80 6.03 9.79
CA GLU A 91 15.46 4.79 10.20
C GLU A 91 14.69 3.57 9.66
N SER A 92 15.45 2.50 9.37
CA SER A 92 14.86 1.23 8.99
C SER A 92 14.17 0.60 10.19
N ALA A 93 12.93 0.18 10.00
CA ALA A 93 12.12 -0.40 11.06
C ALA A 93 11.24 -1.55 10.55
N LEU A 94 11.06 -2.56 11.39
CA LEU A 94 10.03 -3.58 11.24
C LEU A 94 8.84 -3.20 12.11
N VAL A 95 7.70 -2.93 11.47
CA VAL A 95 6.47 -2.56 12.17
C VAL A 95 5.60 -3.80 12.35
N ILE A 96 5.36 -4.18 13.59
CA ILE A 96 4.47 -5.29 13.95
C ILE A 96 3.20 -4.70 14.56
N ALA A 97 2.06 -5.02 13.98
CA ALA A 97 0.78 -4.49 14.43
C ALA A 97 -0.30 -5.57 14.46
N ASN A 98 -1.24 -5.45 15.40
CA ASN A 98 -2.44 -6.25 15.40
C ASN A 98 -3.32 -5.88 14.20
N HIS A 99 -3.84 -6.89 13.52
CA HIS A 99 -4.75 -6.66 12.40
C HIS A 99 -6.20 -6.81 12.85
N VAL A 100 -6.84 -5.69 13.09
CA VAL A 100 -8.23 -5.62 13.55
C VAL A 100 -9.18 -5.25 12.41
N SER A 101 -8.74 -4.36 11.51
CA SER A 101 -9.58 -3.77 10.48
C SER A 101 -8.77 -3.43 9.22
N CYS A 102 -9.47 -3.25 8.09
CA CYS A 102 -8.85 -2.71 6.88
C CYS A 102 -8.33 -1.27 7.06
N THR A 103 -8.75 -0.57 8.10
CA THR A 103 -8.27 0.78 8.43
C THR A 103 -6.85 0.79 8.99
N ASP A 104 -6.34 -0.34 9.49
CA ASP A 104 -5.00 -0.45 10.07
C ASP A 104 -3.91 -0.02 9.09
N PHE A 105 -4.15 -0.29 7.79
CA PHE A 105 -3.29 0.15 6.72
C PHE A 105 -3.08 1.69 6.73
N TYR A 106 -4.15 2.46 6.92
CA TYR A 106 -4.07 3.92 6.97
C TYR A 106 -3.41 4.42 8.26
N LEU A 107 -3.61 3.70 9.38
CA LEU A 107 -2.97 4.03 10.65
C LEU A 107 -1.45 3.88 10.57
N ILE A 108 -0.98 2.77 10.02
CA ILE A 108 0.46 2.53 9.82
C ILE A 108 1.05 3.52 8.81
N GLN A 109 0.34 3.84 7.73
CA GLN A 109 0.77 4.88 6.79
C GLN A 109 0.91 6.24 7.47
N HIS A 110 -0.01 6.60 8.37
CA HIS A 110 0.08 7.84 9.14
C HIS A 110 1.37 7.89 9.98
N LEU A 111 1.72 6.80 10.65
CA LEU A 111 2.97 6.67 11.39
C LEU A 111 4.18 6.78 10.47
N ALA A 112 4.15 6.12 9.32
CA ALA A 112 5.22 6.17 8.33
C ALA A 112 5.43 7.58 7.74
N ILE A 113 4.36 8.37 7.57
CA ILE A 113 4.45 9.80 7.20
C ILE A 113 5.22 10.57 8.28
N ARG A 114 4.87 10.38 9.55
CA ARG A 114 5.55 11.04 10.67
C ARG A 114 7.02 10.67 10.78
N ALA A 115 7.34 9.42 10.47
CA ALA A 115 8.72 8.92 10.43
C ALA A 115 9.49 9.32 9.15
N GLY A 116 8.83 9.93 8.14
CA GLY A 116 9.46 10.26 6.87
C GLY A 116 9.75 9.05 5.98
N MET A 117 9.08 7.91 6.21
CA MET A 117 9.37 6.62 5.60
C MET A 117 8.25 6.07 4.69
N LEU A 118 7.20 6.85 4.43
CA LEU A 118 6.02 6.38 3.70
C LEU A 118 6.34 5.72 2.35
N GLY A 119 7.19 6.31 1.54
CA GLY A 119 7.59 5.77 0.23
C GLY A 119 8.46 4.51 0.32
N ARG A 120 9.01 4.24 1.48
CA ARG A 120 9.86 3.07 1.75
C ARG A 120 9.12 1.98 2.52
N CYS A 121 7.83 2.18 2.81
CA CYS A 121 6.99 1.15 3.39
C CYS A 121 6.80 -0.01 2.42
N ARG A 122 7.00 -1.22 2.93
CA ARG A 122 6.76 -2.47 2.24
C ARG A 122 5.76 -3.28 3.05
N TRP A 123 4.77 -3.83 2.36
CA TRP A 123 3.66 -4.55 2.97
C TRP A 123 3.70 -5.99 2.52
N PHE A 124 3.49 -6.91 3.44
CA PHE A 124 3.24 -8.29 3.05
C PHE A 124 1.95 -8.39 2.26
N ALA A 125 2.06 -8.77 1.01
CA ALA A 125 0.92 -8.89 0.11
C ALA A 125 0.67 -10.35 -0.28
N LYS A 126 -0.57 -10.66 -0.67
CA LYS A 126 -0.92 -12.02 -1.12
C LYS A 126 -0.23 -12.33 -2.45
N GLN A 127 0.33 -13.52 -2.58
CA GLN A 127 1.00 -13.99 -3.80
C GLN A 127 0.11 -13.91 -5.04
N GLN A 128 -1.22 -14.06 -4.89
CA GLN A 128 -2.16 -13.98 -6.00
C GLN A 128 -2.14 -12.61 -6.72
N LEU A 129 -1.75 -11.53 -6.02
CA LEU A 129 -1.65 -10.20 -6.63
C LEU A 129 -0.63 -10.11 -7.75
N LYS A 130 0.35 -11.02 -7.82
CA LYS A 130 1.32 -11.07 -8.92
C LYS A 130 0.68 -11.29 -10.30
N TRP A 131 -0.50 -11.91 -10.32
CA TRP A 131 -1.23 -12.22 -11.54
C TRP A 131 -2.11 -11.08 -12.05
N VAL A 132 -2.29 -10.03 -11.24
CA VAL A 132 -3.01 -8.83 -11.67
C VAL A 132 -2.08 -8.03 -12.57
N PRO A 133 -2.43 -7.83 -13.86
CA PRO A 133 -1.60 -7.10 -14.81
C PRO A 133 -1.21 -5.72 -14.25
N PHE A 134 0.01 -5.31 -14.52
CA PHE A 134 0.66 -4.07 -14.05
C PHE A 134 0.76 -3.95 -12.52
N LEU A 135 -0.30 -4.24 -11.75
CA LEU A 135 -0.28 -4.15 -10.29
C LEU A 135 0.76 -5.11 -9.69
N GLY A 136 0.72 -6.38 -10.09
CA GLY A 136 1.65 -7.40 -9.58
C GLY A 136 3.10 -7.06 -9.93
N TRP A 137 3.34 -6.60 -11.13
CA TRP A 137 4.67 -6.18 -11.59
C TRP A 137 5.15 -4.92 -10.87
N GLY A 138 4.27 -3.94 -10.67
CA GLY A 138 4.58 -2.75 -9.89
C GLY A 138 4.90 -3.05 -8.43
N LEU A 139 4.13 -3.91 -7.78
CA LEU A 139 4.39 -4.36 -6.41
C LEU A 139 5.74 -5.09 -6.31
N TRP A 140 6.03 -5.96 -7.26
CA TRP A 140 7.30 -6.67 -7.31
C TRP A 140 8.49 -5.71 -7.55
N ALA A 141 8.34 -4.76 -8.46
CA ALA A 141 9.35 -3.74 -8.75
C ALA A 141 9.64 -2.83 -7.54
N MET A 142 8.63 -2.55 -6.73
CA MET A 142 8.80 -1.83 -5.47
C MET A 142 9.49 -2.64 -4.37
N GLY A 143 9.70 -3.94 -4.55
CA GLY A 143 10.21 -4.84 -3.52
C GLY A 143 9.17 -5.19 -2.45
N MET A 144 7.88 -5.24 -2.79
CA MET A 144 6.84 -5.78 -1.92
C MET A 144 7.00 -7.30 -1.80
N PRO A 145 7.02 -7.87 -0.58
CA PRO A 145 7.04 -9.32 -0.40
C PRO A 145 5.68 -9.92 -0.73
N LEU A 146 5.64 -10.75 -1.78
CA LEU A 146 4.43 -11.45 -2.24
C LEU A 146 4.40 -12.87 -1.67
N ILE A 147 3.73 -13.05 -0.54
CA ILE A 147 3.78 -14.28 0.25
C ILE A 147 2.62 -15.23 -0.03
N SER A 148 2.95 -16.54 -0.03
CA SER A 148 1.99 -17.65 -0.17
C SER A 148 1.52 -18.22 1.17
N ARG A 149 2.11 -17.78 2.29
CA ARG A 149 1.97 -18.32 3.65
C ARG A 149 2.50 -19.75 3.80
N LYS A 150 3.43 -20.16 2.93
CA LYS A 150 4.17 -21.42 3.01
C LYS A 150 5.63 -21.08 3.16
N TRP A 151 6.22 -21.39 4.33
CA TRP A 151 7.57 -20.98 4.70
C TRP A 151 8.62 -21.33 3.63
N ASP A 152 8.63 -22.58 3.16
CA ASP A 152 9.61 -23.05 2.18
C ASP A 152 9.61 -22.28 0.85
N LYS A 153 8.43 -21.73 0.47
CA LYS A 153 8.27 -20.93 -0.74
C LYS A 153 8.57 -19.47 -0.51
N ASP A 154 8.22 -18.97 0.67
CA ASP A 154 8.28 -17.55 0.98
C ASP A 154 9.70 -17.13 1.37
N GLN A 155 10.56 -18.04 1.84
CA GLN A 155 11.93 -17.75 2.21
C GLN A 155 12.73 -17.08 1.08
N ARG A 156 12.64 -17.58 -0.16
CA ARG A 156 13.33 -16.97 -1.32
C ARG A 156 12.83 -15.57 -1.63
N GLU A 157 11.54 -15.33 -1.45
CA GLU A 157 10.94 -14.03 -1.68
C GLU A 157 11.38 -13.03 -0.61
N LEU A 158 11.47 -13.46 0.64
CA LEU A 158 12.01 -12.65 1.74
C LEU A 158 13.50 -12.32 1.50
N ASP A 159 14.31 -13.31 1.11
CA ASP A 159 15.71 -13.08 0.77
C ASP A 159 15.88 -12.06 -0.36
N ARG A 160 15.02 -12.11 -1.38
CA ARG A 160 15.01 -11.14 -2.47
C ARG A 160 14.73 -9.72 -1.95
N VAL A 161 13.70 -9.56 -1.12
CA VAL A 161 13.29 -8.25 -0.61
C VAL A 161 14.33 -7.68 0.35
N PHE A 162 14.89 -8.51 1.21
CA PHE A 162 15.89 -8.08 2.20
C PHE A 162 17.31 -7.97 1.65
N ARG A 163 17.57 -8.42 0.42
CA ARG A 163 18.88 -8.27 -0.21
C ARG A 163 19.29 -6.80 -0.31
N GLY A 164 18.40 -5.92 -0.80
CA GLY A 164 18.69 -4.50 -0.93
C GLY A 164 19.08 -3.83 0.39
N PRO A 165 18.28 -3.97 1.46
CA PRO A 165 18.66 -3.49 2.80
C PRO A 165 19.97 -4.08 3.33
N LYS A 166 20.25 -5.36 3.09
CA LYS A 166 21.47 -6.03 3.56
C LYS A 166 22.73 -5.57 2.78
N GLU A 167 22.67 -5.60 1.46
CA GLU A 167 23.84 -5.34 0.59
C GLU A 167 24.08 -3.85 0.35
N PHE A 168 22.98 -3.09 0.12
CA PHE A 168 23.07 -1.66 -0.25
C PHE A 168 22.65 -0.71 0.87
N LYS A 169 22.34 -1.23 2.06
CA LYS A 169 21.86 -0.46 3.22
C LYS A 169 20.66 0.45 2.89
N TRP A 170 19.78 -0.02 2.00
CA TRP A 170 18.58 0.73 1.67
C TRP A 170 17.68 0.87 2.89
N PRO A 171 17.20 2.07 3.22
CA PRO A 171 16.26 2.25 4.29
C PRO A 171 14.91 1.62 3.91
N ILE A 172 14.37 0.81 4.80
CA ILE A 172 13.10 0.12 4.61
C ILE A 172 12.23 0.24 5.87
N CYS A 173 10.93 0.45 5.66
CA CYS A 173 9.92 0.33 6.70
C CYS A 173 8.99 -0.80 6.29
N GLU A 174 9.04 -1.93 6.98
CA GLU A 174 8.22 -3.08 6.69
C GLU A 174 7.15 -3.25 7.75
N SER A 175 5.93 -3.54 7.32
CA SER A 175 4.82 -3.78 8.23
C SER A 175 4.30 -5.21 8.09
N HIS A 176 4.24 -5.90 9.22
CA HIS A 176 3.66 -7.23 9.35
C HIS A 176 2.37 -7.15 10.18
N HIS A 177 1.28 -7.65 9.60
CA HIS A 177 0.01 -7.77 10.30
C HIS A 177 -0.11 -9.19 10.85
N SER A 178 0.07 -9.36 12.16
CA SER A 178 -0.23 -10.63 12.81
C SER A 178 -1.71 -10.69 13.18
N ARG A 179 -2.44 -11.68 12.67
CA ARG A 179 -3.71 -12.08 13.29
C ARG A 179 -3.34 -12.87 14.55
N LEU A 180 -3.53 -12.28 15.71
CA LEU A 180 -3.62 -13.07 16.92
C LEU A 180 -4.86 -13.97 16.76
N GLY A 181 -4.62 -15.28 16.65
CA GLY A 181 -5.68 -16.27 16.61
C GLY A 181 -6.56 -16.13 17.86
N ARG A 182 -7.87 -16.10 17.64
CA ARG A 182 -8.84 -16.39 18.71
C ARG A 182 -8.92 -17.87 18.89
#